data_c11bb3ef06cdf83dca915b174e361384
#
_entry.id   c11bb3ef06cdf83dca915b174e361384
#
_cell.length_a   1.000
_cell.length_b   1.000
_cell.length_c   1.000
_cell.angle_alpha   90.00
_cell.angle_beta   90.00
_cell.angle_gamma   90.00
#
_symmetry.space_group_name_H-M   'P 1'
#
loop_
_entity.id
_entity.type
_entity.pdbx_description
1 polymer ?
#
loop_
_entity_poly.entity_id
_entity_poly.type
_entity_poly.pdbx_seq_one_letter_code
_entity_poly.pdbx_strand_id
1 'polypeptide(L)'
;MCSSDLGGNPAGLASAALHAKGINPAEANAETYAAALVEAERSCATDREIVLAAGGLRIIGTERHESRRIDNQLRGRAGRQGDPGSSRFYLSLEDDLMRRFAGERVVGLMDRLGFDESQALESAMVSRTIEGAQTRVEGYNFDIRKRVVEFDDVINKQRATVYGERDRVLAGDDLRATVEDALFAEVHAMVVSHCPPGLVADRNLEALRVDLKRSGIEPPSNLESLIDDEDLYEGVRNAAATALAAKETEVGSEIWGRVVRAVILRSIDQLWVEHLTEVDDLRRGIGLRGYAQEDPLNAFKREAFTLYDEFQSLIRSEEHTSVLQSRFG
;
A
#
# COMPACT_ATOMS: atom_id res chain seq x y z
N MET A 1 24.36 16.50 -11.36
CA MET A 1 24.91 17.85 -11.68
C MET A 1 24.07 18.87 -10.94
N CYS A 2 24.64 19.54 -9.95
CA CYS A 2 23.99 20.70 -9.33
C CYS A 2 24.00 21.85 -10.34
N SER A 3 22.80 22.35 -10.68
CA SER A 3 22.60 23.45 -11.63
C SER A 3 22.97 24.84 -11.05
N SER A 4 23.79 24.89 -10.00
CA SER A 4 24.22 26.11 -9.35
C SER A 4 25.47 26.74 -9.99
N ASP A 5 26.13 26.01 -10.89
CA ASP A 5 27.36 26.49 -11.47
C ASP A 5 27.12 27.06 -12.88
N LEU A 6 26.76 28.35 -12.93
CA LEU A 6 26.51 29.06 -14.20
C LEU A 6 27.73 29.07 -15.14
N GLY A 7 28.91 28.78 -14.64
CA GLY A 7 30.16 28.67 -15.43
C GLY A 7 30.53 27.23 -15.82
N GLY A 8 29.78 26.22 -15.39
CA GLY A 8 30.09 24.81 -15.65
C GLY A 8 30.62 24.05 -14.45
N ASN A 9 31.07 22.81 -14.67
CA ASN A 9 31.66 21.94 -13.64
C ASN A 9 33.18 21.84 -13.85
N PRO A 10 34.00 22.47 -12.99
CA PRO A 10 35.47 22.48 -13.15
C PRO A 10 36.06 21.06 -13.20
N ALA A 11 35.61 20.15 -12.33
CA ALA A 11 36.10 18.78 -12.29
C ALA A 11 35.80 18.01 -13.59
N GLY A 12 34.60 18.21 -14.15
CA GLY A 12 34.19 17.62 -15.43
C GLY A 12 35.04 18.18 -16.60
N LEU A 13 35.29 19.48 -16.63
CA LEU A 13 36.12 20.13 -17.66
C LEU A 13 37.59 19.72 -17.54
N ALA A 14 38.14 19.64 -16.33
CA ALA A 14 39.49 19.13 -16.11
C ALA A 14 39.66 17.68 -16.61
N SER A 15 38.67 16.82 -16.31
CA SER A 15 38.70 15.45 -16.79
C SER A 15 38.59 15.36 -18.33
N ALA A 16 37.70 16.15 -18.93
CA ALA A 16 37.57 16.22 -20.39
C ALA A 16 38.85 16.75 -21.05
N ALA A 17 39.49 17.76 -20.47
CA ALA A 17 40.75 18.30 -20.97
C ALA A 17 41.94 17.30 -20.89
N LEU A 18 41.98 16.48 -19.85
CA LEU A 18 42.94 15.39 -19.73
C LEU A 18 42.69 14.28 -20.76
N HIS A 19 41.44 13.88 -20.94
CA HIS A 19 41.08 12.91 -21.98
C HIS A 19 41.43 13.40 -23.38
N ALA A 20 41.22 14.69 -23.69
CA ALA A 20 41.61 15.28 -24.97
C ALA A 20 43.13 15.26 -25.20
N LYS A 21 43.93 15.23 -24.13
CA LYS A 21 45.39 15.07 -24.16
C LYS A 21 45.85 13.59 -24.14
N GLY A 22 44.89 12.65 -24.19
CA GLY A 22 45.19 11.23 -24.15
C GLY A 22 45.53 10.67 -22.76
N ILE A 23 45.31 11.45 -21.71
CA ILE A 23 45.58 11.07 -20.31
C ILE A 23 44.30 10.63 -19.66
N ASN A 24 44.28 9.41 -19.10
CA ASN A 24 43.16 8.93 -18.31
C ASN A 24 43.14 9.69 -16.95
N PRO A 25 42.05 10.43 -16.60
CA PRO A 25 41.98 11.21 -15.37
C PRO A 25 42.18 10.38 -14.09
N ALA A 26 41.82 9.09 -14.12
CA ALA A 26 41.98 8.17 -12.99
C ALA A 26 43.46 7.75 -12.76
N GLU A 27 44.30 7.85 -13.80
CA GLU A 27 45.69 7.44 -13.82
C GLU A 27 46.64 8.67 -13.83
N ALA A 28 46.07 9.88 -13.95
CA ALA A 28 46.84 11.12 -13.93
C ALA A 28 47.50 11.31 -12.56
N ASN A 29 48.74 11.77 -12.56
CA ASN A 29 49.39 12.14 -11.30
C ASN A 29 48.66 13.34 -10.66
N ALA A 30 48.74 13.47 -9.33
CA ALA A 30 48.03 14.50 -8.57
C ALA A 30 48.35 15.92 -9.04
N GLU A 31 49.58 16.17 -9.47
CA GLU A 31 50.03 17.47 -9.92
C GLU A 31 49.44 17.85 -11.29
N THR A 32 49.38 16.90 -12.23
CA THR A 32 48.78 17.10 -13.55
C THR A 32 47.27 17.31 -13.46
N TYR A 33 46.59 16.56 -12.59
CA TYR A 33 45.17 16.74 -12.36
C TYR A 33 44.87 18.08 -11.67
N ALA A 34 45.65 18.47 -10.67
CA ALA A 34 45.51 19.75 -9.98
C ALA A 34 45.71 20.93 -10.94
N ALA A 35 46.73 20.87 -11.82
CA ALA A 35 46.97 21.91 -12.83
C ALA A 35 45.77 22.02 -13.80
N ALA A 36 45.24 20.89 -14.26
CA ALA A 36 44.05 20.90 -15.13
C ALA A 36 42.78 21.42 -14.40
N LEU A 37 42.63 21.15 -13.10
CA LEU A 37 41.53 21.63 -12.29
C LEU A 37 41.60 23.17 -12.11
N VAL A 38 42.76 23.73 -11.78
CA VAL A 38 42.97 25.19 -11.63
C VAL A 38 42.63 25.92 -12.93
N GLU A 39 43.05 25.41 -14.07
CA GLU A 39 42.73 26.01 -15.36
C GLU A 39 41.24 25.92 -15.69
N ALA A 40 40.59 24.77 -15.36
CA ALA A 40 39.16 24.61 -15.50
C ALA A 40 38.36 25.55 -14.57
N GLU A 41 38.81 25.73 -13.33
CA GLU A 41 38.20 26.68 -12.39
C GLU A 41 38.25 28.12 -12.90
N ARG A 42 39.40 28.50 -13.46
CA ARG A 42 39.58 29.83 -14.06
C ARG A 42 38.68 30.05 -15.26
N SER A 43 38.56 29.06 -16.16
CA SER A 43 37.63 29.10 -17.29
C SER A 43 36.20 29.21 -16.82
N CYS A 44 35.77 28.37 -15.86
CA CYS A 44 34.43 28.42 -15.28
C CYS A 44 34.11 29.77 -14.64
N ALA A 45 35.08 30.40 -13.96
CA ALA A 45 34.87 31.72 -13.36
C ALA A 45 34.63 32.80 -14.43
N THR A 46 35.41 32.78 -15.52
CA THR A 46 35.23 33.70 -16.64
C THR A 46 33.90 33.49 -17.35
N ASP A 47 33.57 32.25 -17.64
CA ASP A 47 32.27 31.89 -18.27
C ASP A 47 31.09 32.29 -17.39
N ARG A 48 31.20 32.16 -16.06
CA ARG A 48 30.19 32.60 -15.12
C ARG A 48 29.94 34.11 -15.21
N GLU A 49 31.00 34.92 -15.27
CA GLU A 49 30.88 36.38 -15.42
C GLU A 49 30.12 36.75 -16.70
N ILE A 50 30.47 36.08 -17.82
CA ILE A 50 29.79 36.28 -19.12
C ILE A 50 28.29 35.93 -19.01
N VAL A 51 27.95 34.78 -18.41
CA VAL A 51 26.58 34.34 -18.25
C VAL A 51 25.78 35.28 -17.35
N LEU A 52 26.37 35.75 -16.24
CA LEU A 52 25.72 36.73 -15.34
C LEU A 52 25.51 38.08 -16.04
N ALA A 53 26.47 38.57 -16.83
CA ALA A 53 26.33 39.79 -17.61
C ALA A 53 25.23 39.69 -18.70
N ALA A 54 25.00 38.47 -19.23
CA ALA A 54 23.91 38.18 -20.17
C ALA A 54 22.53 38.01 -19.52
N GLY A 55 22.44 38.15 -18.19
CA GLY A 55 21.18 38.04 -17.42
C GLY A 55 20.92 36.64 -16.83
N GLY A 56 21.95 35.81 -16.73
CA GLY A 56 21.90 34.50 -16.09
C GLY A 56 21.26 33.39 -16.94
N LEU A 57 20.83 32.32 -16.28
CA LEU A 57 20.26 31.16 -16.95
C LEU A 57 18.86 31.48 -17.51
N ARG A 58 18.67 31.22 -18.81
CA ARG A 58 17.36 31.29 -19.45
C ARG A 58 16.79 29.90 -19.66
N ILE A 59 15.61 29.63 -19.08
CA ILE A 59 14.88 28.38 -19.24
C ILE A 59 13.79 28.55 -20.28
N ILE A 60 13.75 27.63 -21.25
CA ILE A 60 12.73 27.55 -22.27
C ILE A 60 11.97 26.25 -22.04
N GLY A 61 10.67 26.36 -21.74
CA GLY A 61 9.76 25.22 -21.67
C GLY A 61 8.97 25.12 -22.98
N THR A 62 8.88 23.94 -23.55
CA THR A 62 8.14 23.68 -24.79
C THR A 62 6.76 23.12 -24.56
N GLU A 63 6.45 22.74 -23.31
CA GLU A 63 5.14 22.28 -22.86
C GLU A 63 4.96 22.56 -21.36
N ARG A 64 3.74 22.40 -20.86
CA ARG A 64 3.46 22.48 -19.41
C ARG A 64 3.31 21.08 -18.83
N HIS A 65 3.82 20.88 -17.64
CA HIS A 65 3.55 19.68 -16.87
C HIS A 65 2.11 19.69 -16.32
N GLU A 66 1.61 18.51 -15.99
CA GLU A 66 0.29 18.38 -15.34
C GLU A 66 0.24 19.06 -13.96
N SER A 67 1.39 19.22 -13.30
CA SER A 67 1.50 19.87 -11.99
C SER A 67 2.26 21.18 -12.07
N ARG A 68 1.63 22.26 -11.59
CA ARG A 68 2.26 23.59 -11.46
C ARG A 68 3.52 23.58 -10.61
N ARG A 69 3.60 22.65 -9.64
CA ARG A 69 4.79 22.49 -8.79
C ARG A 69 6.01 22.12 -9.61
N ILE A 70 5.88 21.25 -10.60
CA ILE A 70 6.99 20.83 -11.47
C ILE A 70 7.42 22.00 -12.35
N ASP A 71 6.49 22.75 -12.95
CA ASP A 71 6.80 23.95 -13.71
C ASP A 71 7.53 24.99 -12.86
N ASN A 72 7.11 25.19 -11.62
CA ASN A 72 7.76 26.12 -10.69
C ASN A 72 9.17 25.63 -10.28
N GLN A 73 9.37 24.32 -10.12
CA GLN A 73 10.69 23.75 -9.91
C GLN A 73 11.62 23.97 -11.12
N LEU A 74 11.08 23.86 -12.34
CA LEU A 74 11.82 24.17 -13.56
C LEU A 74 12.18 25.66 -13.63
N ARG A 75 11.21 26.55 -13.41
CA ARG A 75 11.45 28.00 -13.34
C ARG A 75 12.47 28.38 -12.28
N GLY A 76 12.37 27.77 -11.10
CA GLY A 76 13.29 28.02 -9.99
C GLY A 76 14.73 27.58 -10.25
N ARG A 77 15.01 26.88 -11.35
CA ARG A 77 16.39 26.59 -11.76
C ARG A 77 17.11 27.83 -12.34
N ALA A 78 16.36 28.81 -12.83
CA ALA A 78 16.93 30.02 -13.40
C ALA A 78 17.49 31.00 -12.35
N GLY A 79 16.93 31.00 -11.13
CA GLY A 79 17.27 32.00 -10.10
C GLY A 79 17.84 31.40 -8.82
N ARG A 80 18.64 30.34 -8.89
CA ARG A 80 19.20 29.71 -7.68
C ARG A 80 20.22 30.60 -7.01
N GLN A 81 20.22 30.61 -5.67
CA GLN A 81 21.14 31.36 -4.82
C GLN A 81 21.17 32.89 -5.08
N GLY A 82 20.08 33.42 -5.65
CA GLY A 82 19.99 34.85 -5.96
C GLY A 82 20.61 35.26 -7.29
N ASP A 83 21.09 34.32 -8.09
CA ASP A 83 21.59 34.62 -9.44
C ASP A 83 20.43 35.14 -10.33
N PRO A 84 20.70 36.06 -11.25
CA PRO A 84 19.73 36.51 -12.24
C PRO A 84 19.35 35.35 -13.16
N GLY A 85 18.11 35.38 -13.68
CA GLY A 85 17.65 34.36 -14.61
C GLY A 85 16.27 34.66 -15.15
N SER A 86 15.89 33.98 -16.21
CA SER A 86 14.57 34.14 -16.86
C SER A 86 14.00 32.80 -17.28
N SER A 87 12.67 32.74 -17.41
CA SER A 87 12.00 31.56 -17.95
C SER A 87 10.86 31.94 -18.87
N ARG A 88 10.68 31.21 -19.96
CA ARG A 88 9.57 31.39 -20.90
C ARG A 88 9.05 30.04 -21.37
N PHE A 89 7.72 29.90 -21.43
CA PHE A 89 7.06 28.73 -21.95
C PHE A 89 6.46 29.06 -23.34
N TYR A 90 6.70 28.17 -24.28
CA TYR A 90 6.09 28.15 -25.62
C TYR A 90 5.19 26.92 -25.68
N LEU A 91 3.92 27.09 -25.88
CA LEU A 91 2.89 26.06 -25.74
C LEU A 91 2.11 25.94 -27.03
N SER A 92 1.71 24.71 -27.38
CA SER A 92 0.75 24.42 -28.43
C SER A 92 -0.64 24.16 -27.84
N LEU A 93 -1.67 24.49 -28.57
CA LEU A 93 -3.04 24.08 -28.23
C LEU A 93 -3.28 22.60 -28.44
N GLU A 94 -2.38 21.93 -29.17
CA GLU A 94 -2.38 20.48 -29.38
C GLU A 94 -1.69 19.72 -28.27
N ASP A 95 -0.99 20.42 -27.34
CA ASP A 95 -0.36 19.78 -26.17
C ASP A 95 -1.40 18.98 -25.37
N ASP A 96 -1.01 17.83 -24.85
CA ASP A 96 -1.91 16.89 -24.15
C ASP A 96 -2.72 17.55 -23.03
N LEU A 97 -2.12 18.47 -22.28
CA LEU A 97 -2.79 19.23 -21.24
C LEU A 97 -3.94 20.07 -21.81
N MET A 98 -3.70 20.75 -22.93
CA MET A 98 -4.67 21.61 -23.57
C MET A 98 -5.79 20.79 -24.21
N ARG A 99 -5.45 19.73 -24.93
CA ARG A 99 -6.40 18.84 -25.61
C ARG A 99 -7.38 18.17 -24.64
N ARG A 100 -6.89 17.69 -23.48
CA ARG A 100 -7.74 16.99 -22.50
C ARG A 100 -8.59 17.91 -21.64
N PHE A 101 -8.08 19.09 -21.27
CA PHE A 101 -8.68 19.90 -20.20
C PHE A 101 -9.07 21.34 -20.60
N ALA A 102 -8.66 21.81 -21.77
CA ALA A 102 -8.95 23.16 -22.23
C ALA A 102 -9.44 23.24 -23.70
N GLY A 103 -9.25 22.17 -24.50
CA GLY A 103 -9.30 22.15 -25.94
C GLY A 103 -10.52 22.87 -26.55
N GLU A 104 -11.74 22.43 -26.29
CA GLU A 104 -12.94 22.96 -26.94
C GLU A 104 -13.21 24.45 -26.63
N ARG A 105 -12.92 24.88 -25.40
CA ARG A 105 -13.16 26.31 -25.02
C ARG A 105 -12.13 27.24 -25.59
N VAL A 106 -10.89 26.79 -25.75
CA VAL A 106 -9.81 27.63 -26.30
C VAL A 106 -9.90 27.68 -27.81
N VAL A 107 -10.15 26.54 -28.46
CA VAL A 107 -10.36 26.49 -29.91
C VAL A 107 -11.55 27.36 -30.29
N GLY A 108 -12.71 27.23 -29.63
CA GLY A 108 -13.88 28.05 -29.89
C GLY A 108 -13.68 29.58 -29.60
N LEU A 109 -12.76 29.94 -28.71
CA LEU A 109 -12.37 31.30 -28.44
C LEU A 109 -11.47 31.86 -29.58
N MET A 110 -10.52 31.04 -30.06
CA MET A 110 -9.60 31.38 -31.14
C MET A 110 -10.36 31.57 -32.46
N ASP A 111 -11.29 30.67 -32.79
CA ASP A 111 -12.16 30.79 -33.97
C ASP A 111 -12.98 32.10 -33.96
N ARG A 112 -13.49 32.49 -32.80
CA ARG A 112 -14.25 33.73 -32.63
C ARG A 112 -13.41 35.00 -32.75
N LEU A 113 -12.12 34.90 -32.38
CA LEU A 113 -11.21 36.05 -32.40
C LEU A 113 -10.47 36.20 -33.73
N GLY A 114 -10.61 35.23 -34.64
CA GLY A 114 -10.00 35.28 -36.00
C GLY A 114 -8.46 35.25 -35.97
N PHE A 115 -7.86 34.57 -35.02
CA PHE A 115 -6.39 34.46 -34.93
C PHE A 115 -5.84 33.53 -36.00
N ASP A 116 -4.75 33.98 -36.63
CA ASP A 116 -3.95 33.19 -37.57
C ASP A 116 -3.03 32.24 -36.77
N GLU A 117 -3.08 30.96 -37.10
CA GLU A 117 -2.26 29.89 -36.46
C GLU A 117 -0.76 30.12 -36.61
N SER A 118 -0.34 30.96 -37.55
CA SER A 118 1.06 31.29 -37.79
C SER A 118 1.68 32.26 -36.77
N GLN A 119 0.84 32.95 -35.97
CA GLN A 119 1.32 33.98 -35.02
C GLN A 119 1.29 33.53 -33.59
N ALA A 120 2.44 33.74 -32.89
CA ALA A 120 2.52 33.48 -31.46
C ALA A 120 1.62 34.42 -30.65
N LEU A 121 0.71 33.87 -29.87
CA LEU A 121 -0.25 34.61 -29.10
C LEU A 121 0.25 34.86 -27.68
N GLU A 122 0.47 36.11 -27.31
CA GLU A 122 0.73 36.50 -25.92
C GLU A 122 -0.52 37.19 -25.34
N SER A 123 -1.31 36.46 -24.57
CA SER A 123 -2.52 36.99 -23.93
C SER A 123 -2.64 36.51 -22.48
N ALA A 124 -2.93 37.44 -21.58
CA ALA A 124 -3.22 37.12 -20.18
C ALA A 124 -4.44 36.19 -20.03
N MET A 125 -5.39 36.23 -20.99
CA MET A 125 -6.55 35.34 -21.00
C MET A 125 -6.13 33.89 -21.31
N VAL A 126 -5.25 33.67 -22.28
CA VAL A 126 -4.71 32.37 -22.64
C VAL A 126 -3.91 31.80 -21.44
N SER A 127 -3.05 32.62 -20.83
CA SER A 127 -2.30 32.18 -19.62
C SER A 127 -3.21 31.72 -18.48
N ARG A 128 -4.28 32.44 -18.18
CA ARG A 128 -5.28 32.08 -17.18
C ARG A 128 -6.02 30.79 -17.53
N THR A 129 -6.31 30.58 -18.81
CA THR A 129 -6.98 29.35 -19.27
C THR A 129 -6.09 28.15 -19.08
N ILE A 130 -4.80 28.26 -19.38
CA ILE A 130 -3.79 27.21 -19.16
C ILE A 130 -3.64 26.89 -17.66
N GLU A 131 -3.52 27.91 -16.81
CA GLU A 131 -3.48 27.75 -15.36
C GLU A 131 -4.75 27.07 -14.81
N GLY A 132 -5.91 27.42 -15.36
CA GLY A 132 -7.18 26.78 -15.04
C GLY A 132 -7.23 25.31 -15.47
N ALA A 133 -6.65 24.97 -16.62
CA ALA A 133 -6.51 23.59 -17.08
C ALA A 133 -5.62 22.79 -16.14
N GLN A 134 -4.44 23.30 -15.78
CA GLN A 134 -3.55 22.65 -14.82
C GLN A 134 -4.24 22.43 -13.46
N THR A 135 -4.98 23.41 -12.96
CA THR A 135 -5.72 23.27 -11.70
C THR A 135 -6.75 22.14 -11.76
N ARG A 136 -7.45 21.97 -12.89
CA ARG A 136 -8.40 20.86 -13.09
C ARG A 136 -7.70 19.51 -13.12
N VAL A 137 -6.55 19.40 -13.80
CA VAL A 137 -5.75 18.17 -13.83
C VAL A 137 -5.25 17.81 -12.45
N GLU A 138 -4.70 18.79 -11.71
CA GLU A 138 -4.24 18.60 -10.33
C GLU A 138 -5.37 18.10 -9.45
N GLY A 139 -6.58 18.68 -9.57
CA GLY A 139 -7.77 18.25 -8.84
C GLY A 139 -8.18 16.82 -9.19
N TYR A 140 -8.28 16.50 -10.46
CA TYR A 140 -8.60 15.16 -10.94
C TYR A 140 -7.60 14.10 -10.44
N ASN A 141 -6.30 14.38 -10.57
CA ASN A 141 -5.25 13.48 -10.07
C ASN A 141 -5.24 13.37 -8.55
N PHE A 142 -5.61 14.45 -7.84
CA PHE A 142 -5.78 14.43 -6.39
C PHE A 142 -6.94 13.50 -5.99
N ASP A 143 -8.08 13.61 -6.64
CA ASP A 143 -9.27 12.81 -6.35
C ASP A 143 -9.00 11.32 -6.60
N ILE A 144 -8.30 10.97 -7.69
CA ILE A 144 -7.88 9.59 -7.94
C ILE A 144 -7.00 9.08 -6.79
N ARG A 145 -5.94 9.83 -6.43
CA ARG A 145 -5.05 9.41 -5.34
C ARG A 145 -5.76 9.31 -4.01
N LYS A 146 -6.66 10.26 -3.72
CA LYS A 146 -7.48 10.23 -2.51
C LYS A 146 -8.31 8.95 -2.43
N ARG A 147 -8.99 8.58 -3.53
CA ARG A 147 -9.76 7.34 -3.58
C ARG A 147 -8.88 6.12 -3.34
N VAL A 148 -7.72 6.03 -3.97
CA VAL A 148 -6.78 4.91 -3.74
C VAL A 148 -6.42 4.80 -2.26
N VAL A 149 -6.07 5.92 -1.61
CA VAL A 149 -5.73 5.94 -0.18
C VAL A 149 -6.92 5.53 0.69
N GLU A 150 -8.15 5.96 0.35
CA GLU A 150 -9.36 5.60 1.09
C GLU A 150 -9.68 4.09 1.02
N PHE A 151 -9.41 3.44 -0.12
CA PHE A 151 -9.49 1.98 -0.24
C PHE A 151 -8.38 1.27 0.55
N ASP A 152 -7.14 1.74 0.42
CA ASP A 152 -5.99 1.17 1.11
C ASP A 152 -6.08 1.30 2.63
N ASP A 153 -6.72 2.36 3.15
CA ASP A 153 -6.90 2.59 4.59
C ASP A 153 -7.71 1.46 5.27
N VAL A 154 -8.69 0.88 4.56
CA VAL A 154 -9.48 -0.25 5.06
C VAL A 154 -8.56 -1.45 5.31
N ILE A 155 -7.76 -1.81 4.29
CA ILE A 155 -6.84 -2.96 4.37
C ILE A 155 -5.73 -2.70 5.40
N ASN A 156 -5.24 -1.47 5.49
CA ASN A 156 -4.18 -1.12 6.44
C ASN A 156 -4.64 -1.24 7.90
N LYS A 157 -5.91 -0.94 8.20
CA LYS A 157 -6.47 -1.16 9.53
C LYS A 157 -6.55 -2.64 9.87
N GLN A 158 -7.04 -3.47 8.96
CA GLN A 158 -7.07 -4.92 9.12
C GLN A 158 -5.65 -5.49 9.30
N ARG A 159 -4.71 -5.05 8.47
CA ARG A 159 -3.30 -5.44 8.56
C ARG A 159 -2.70 -5.09 9.91
N ALA A 160 -2.94 -3.89 10.43
CA ALA A 160 -2.41 -3.49 11.73
C ALA A 160 -2.90 -4.41 12.86
N THR A 161 -4.17 -4.85 12.81
CA THR A 161 -4.74 -5.79 13.77
C THR A 161 -4.08 -7.17 13.64
N VAL A 162 -4.04 -7.72 12.44
CA VAL A 162 -3.47 -9.08 12.18
C VAL A 162 -1.99 -9.14 12.53
N TYR A 163 -1.20 -8.13 12.15
CA TYR A 163 0.21 -8.08 12.52
C TYR A 163 0.42 -7.86 14.03
N GLY A 164 -0.47 -7.11 14.69
CA GLY A 164 -0.45 -7.00 16.13
C GLY A 164 -0.72 -8.33 16.87
N GLU A 165 -1.62 -9.16 16.34
CA GLU A 165 -1.86 -10.52 16.83
C GLU A 165 -0.65 -11.42 16.57
N ARG A 166 -0.12 -11.38 15.35
CA ARG A 166 1.08 -12.13 14.96
C ARG A 166 2.29 -11.78 15.84
N ASP A 167 2.49 -10.51 16.14
CA ASP A 167 3.59 -10.05 17.00
C ASP A 167 3.43 -10.53 18.46
N ARG A 168 2.21 -10.58 18.98
CA ARG A 168 1.92 -11.17 20.30
C ARG A 168 2.27 -12.66 20.34
N VAL A 169 1.90 -13.42 19.31
CA VAL A 169 2.25 -14.84 19.18
C VAL A 169 3.78 -15.03 19.11
N LEU A 170 4.48 -14.15 18.39
CA LEU A 170 5.94 -14.18 18.30
C LEU A 170 6.63 -13.82 19.61
N ALA A 171 6.09 -12.85 20.35
CA ALA A 171 6.61 -12.43 21.65
C ALA A 171 6.49 -13.53 22.72
N GLY A 172 5.62 -14.51 22.51
CA GLY A 172 5.45 -15.65 23.41
C GLY A 172 4.46 -15.38 24.53
N ASP A 173 3.48 -14.49 24.31
CA ASP A 173 2.32 -14.31 25.17
C ASP A 173 1.62 -15.65 25.43
N ASP A 174 0.76 -15.72 26.42
CA ASP A 174 0.10 -16.97 26.86
C ASP A 174 -0.72 -17.61 25.73
N LEU A 175 -0.01 -18.37 24.88
CA LEU A 175 -0.58 -19.08 23.73
C LEU A 175 -1.56 -20.16 24.17
N ARG A 176 -1.44 -20.66 25.41
CA ARG A 176 -2.36 -21.65 25.95
C ARG A 176 -3.75 -21.07 26.12
N ALA A 177 -3.88 -19.88 26.74
CA ALA A 177 -5.18 -19.23 26.88
C ALA A 177 -5.81 -18.93 25.52
N THR A 178 -5.02 -18.48 24.53
CA THR A 178 -5.49 -18.24 23.17
C THR A 178 -6.06 -19.50 22.53
N VAL A 179 -5.39 -20.65 22.64
CA VAL A 179 -5.88 -21.92 22.10
C VAL A 179 -7.11 -22.43 22.86
N GLU A 180 -7.13 -22.29 24.19
CA GLU A 180 -8.31 -22.67 25.02
C GLU A 180 -9.53 -21.84 24.61
N ASP A 181 -9.40 -20.53 24.47
CA ASP A 181 -10.49 -19.64 24.07
C ASP A 181 -11.02 -19.98 22.66
N ALA A 182 -10.11 -20.23 21.70
CA ALA A 182 -10.49 -20.63 20.35
C ALA A 182 -11.21 -22.00 20.35
N LEU A 183 -10.69 -22.98 21.07
CA LEU A 183 -11.28 -24.31 21.23
C LEU A 183 -12.69 -24.25 21.85
N PHE A 184 -12.85 -23.44 22.91
CA PHE A 184 -14.15 -23.31 23.58
C PHE A 184 -15.18 -22.58 22.72
N ALA A 185 -14.77 -21.58 21.92
CA ALA A 185 -15.67 -20.92 20.97
C ALA A 185 -16.17 -21.91 19.89
N GLU A 186 -15.29 -22.75 19.37
CA GLU A 186 -15.66 -23.75 18.36
C GLU A 186 -16.56 -24.86 18.95
N VAL A 187 -16.21 -25.35 20.11
CA VAL A 187 -17.06 -26.32 20.85
C VAL A 187 -18.47 -25.75 21.06
N HIS A 188 -18.55 -24.46 21.44
CA HIS A 188 -19.84 -23.80 21.58
C HIS A 188 -20.59 -23.75 20.24
N ALA A 189 -19.92 -23.40 19.14
CA ALA A 189 -20.53 -23.38 17.81
C ALA A 189 -21.01 -24.78 17.38
N MET A 190 -20.22 -25.84 17.63
CA MET A 190 -20.64 -27.24 17.38
C MET A 190 -21.88 -27.61 18.19
N VAL A 191 -21.90 -27.30 19.49
CA VAL A 191 -23.06 -27.58 20.35
C VAL A 191 -24.29 -26.84 19.83
N VAL A 192 -24.22 -25.57 19.55
CA VAL A 192 -25.37 -24.80 19.04
C VAL A 192 -25.82 -25.27 17.66
N SER A 193 -24.92 -25.68 16.78
CA SER A 193 -25.29 -26.21 15.45
C SER A 193 -26.05 -27.52 15.50
N HIS A 194 -25.66 -28.43 16.38
CA HIS A 194 -26.33 -29.76 16.50
C HIS A 194 -27.40 -29.82 17.57
N CYS A 195 -27.35 -28.92 18.53
CA CYS A 195 -28.27 -28.87 19.67
C CYS A 195 -28.76 -27.43 19.88
N PRO A 196 -29.72 -26.95 19.07
CA PRO A 196 -30.25 -25.60 19.19
C PRO A 196 -30.80 -25.32 20.59
N PRO A 197 -30.49 -24.19 21.22
CA PRO A 197 -30.92 -23.87 22.57
C PRO A 197 -32.44 -23.90 22.73
N GLY A 198 -32.94 -24.50 23.82
CA GLY A 198 -34.34 -24.54 24.16
C GLY A 198 -35.18 -25.60 23.40
N LEU A 199 -34.60 -26.32 22.44
CA LEU A 199 -35.31 -27.32 21.61
C LEU A 199 -34.72 -28.72 21.81
N VAL A 200 -34.98 -29.35 22.97
CA VAL A 200 -34.45 -30.68 23.29
C VAL A 200 -34.81 -31.76 22.25
N ALA A 201 -35.99 -31.64 21.64
CA ALA A 201 -36.43 -32.59 20.61
C ALA A 201 -35.68 -32.51 19.29
N ASP A 202 -35.06 -31.36 19.00
CA ASP A 202 -34.31 -31.12 17.75
C ASP A 202 -32.80 -31.36 17.91
N ARG A 203 -32.34 -31.82 19.08
CA ARG A 203 -30.92 -32.13 19.32
C ARG A 203 -30.47 -33.36 18.55
N ASN A 204 -29.36 -33.20 17.82
CA ASN A 204 -28.72 -34.29 17.09
C ASN A 204 -27.43 -34.68 17.80
N LEU A 205 -27.55 -35.40 18.92
CA LEU A 205 -26.38 -35.82 19.75
C LEU A 205 -25.45 -36.78 19.01
N GLU A 206 -25.94 -37.58 18.06
CA GLU A 206 -25.12 -38.47 17.25
C GLU A 206 -24.21 -37.66 16.29
N ALA A 207 -24.75 -36.65 15.63
CA ALA A 207 -23.95 -35.78 14.78
C ALA A 207 -22.89 -35.00 15.61
N LEU A 208 -23.28 -34.47 16.78
CA LEU A 208 -22.36 -33.83 17.70
C LEU A 208 -21.22 -34.78 18.13
N ARG A 209 -21.55 -36.03 18.45
CA ARG A 209 -20.59 -37.09 18.82
C ARG A 209 -19.57 -37.35 17.70
N VAL A 210 -20.05 -37.43 16.47
CA VAL A 210 -19.19 -37.64 15.29
C VAL A 210 -18.23 -36.48 15.09
N ASP A 211 -18.72 -35.25 15.19
CA ASP A 211 -17.88 -34.06 14.96
C ASP A 211 -16.87 -33.83 16.08
N LEU A 212 -17.26 -34.08 17.35
CA LEU A 212 -16.30 -34.07 18.45
C LEU A 212 -15.16 -35.07 18.26
N LYS A 213 -15.49 -36.33 17.87
CA LYS A 213 -14.46 -37.35 17.59
C LYS A 213 -13.56 -36.95 16.41
N ARG A 214 -14.15 -36.36 15.37
CA ARG A 214 -13.38 -35.86 14.22
C ARG A 214 -12.39 -34.77 14.64
N SER A 215 -12.78 -33.92 15.60
CA SER A 215 -11.92 -32.87 16.17
C SER A 215 -10.94 -33.40 17.23
N GLY A 216 -10.90 -34.72 17.50
CA GLY A 216 -9.98 -35.32 18.50
C GLY A 216 -10.46 -35.18 19.93
N ILE A 217 -11.73 -34.83 20.14
CA ILE A 217 -12.35 -34.70 21.46
C ILE A 217 -13.19 -35.94 21.73
N GLU A 218 -12.85 -36.68 22.79
CA GLU A 218 -13.69 -37.81 23.22
C GLU A 218 -14.96 -37.32 23.90
N PRO A 219 -16.15 -37.62 23.36
CA PRO A 219 -17.42 -37.14 23.90
C PRO A 219 -17.64 -37.57 25.33
N PRO A 220 -18.29 -36.77 26.18
CA PRO A 220 -18.67 -37.18 27.53
C PRO A 220 -19.48 -38.46 27.52
N SER A 221 -19.21 -39.40 28.40
CA SER A 221 -19.92 -40.69 28.51
C SER A 221 -21.40 -40.51 28.88
N ASN A 222 -21.75 -39.41 29.55
CA ASN A 222 -23.05 -39.04 29.99
C ASN A 222 -23.78 -38.05 29.05
N LEU A 223 -23.34 -37.87 27.79
CA LEU A 223 -23.83 -36.87 26.83
C LEU A 223 -25.38 -36.91 26.69
N GLU A 224 -25.96 -38.11 26.69
CA GLU A 224 -27.41 -38.30 26.53
C GLU A 224 -28.22 -37.90 27.78
N SER A 225 -27.57 -37.80 28.94
CA SER A 225 -28.20 -37.41 30.19
C SER A 225 -28.14 -35.92 30.49
N LEU A 226 -27.40 -35.15 29.66
CA LEU A 226 -27.22 -33.71 29.81
C LEU A 226 -28.44 -33.00 29.09
N ILE A 227 -29.51 -32.80 29.84
CA ILE A 227 -30.75 -32.23 29.30
C ILE A 227 -30.72 -30.72 29.25
N ASP A 228 -30.07 -30.07 30.20
CA ASP A 228 -29.90 -28.63 30.26
C ASP A 228 -28.86 -28.17 29.20
N ASP A 229 -29.10 -27.02 28.57
CA ASP A 229 -28.19 -26.48 27.54
C ASP A 229 -26.84 -26.08 28.13
N GLU A 230 -26.83 -25.52 29.34
CA GLU A 230 -25.61 -25.12 30.06
C GLU A 230 -24.80 -26.35 30.47
N ASP A 231 -25.44 -27.37 31.04
CA ASP A 231 -24.82 -28.64 31.44
C ASP A 231 -24.20 -29.35 30.21
N LEU A 232 -24.92 -29.33 29.08
CA LEU A 232 -24.42 -29.91 27.82
C LEU A 232 -23.16 -29.20 27.36
N TYR A 233 -23.19 -27.87 27.31
CA TYR A 233 -22.04 -27.07 26.90
C TYR A 233 -20.85 -27.27 27.85
N GLU A 234 -21.06 -27.18 29.15
CA GLU A 234 -19.99 -27.40 30.17
C GLU A 234 -19.43 -28.82 30.10
N GLY A 235 -20.26 -29.84 29.89
CA GLY A 235 -19.82 -31.21 29.70
C GLY A 235 -18.89 -31.36 28.49
N VAL A 236 -19.26 -30.82 27.35
CA VAL A 236 -18.44 -30.86 26.12
C VAL A 236 -17.18 -30.00 26.26
N ARG A 237 -17.27 -28.82 26.87
CA ARG A 237 -16.14 -27.94 27.16
C ARG A 237 -15.08 -28.63 28.04
N ASN A 238 -15.52 -29.32 29.11
CA ASN A 238 -14.62 -30.05 29.99
C ASN A 238 -13.95 -31.23 29.27
N ALA A 239 -14.65 -31.91 28.36
CA ALA A 239 -14.05 -32.94 27.51
C ALA A 239 -12.99 -32.35 26.57
N ALA A 240 -13.24 -31.20 25.97
CA ALA A 240 -12.27 -30.51 25.15
C ALA A 240 -11.04 -30.05 25.91
N ALA A 241 -11.21 -29.48 27.12
CA ALA A 241 -10.11 -29.09 27.98
C ALA A 241 -9.25 -30.32 28.39
N THR A 242 -9.88 -31.46 28.65
CA THR A 242 -9.19 -32.72 28.99
C THR A 242 -8.38 -33.21 27.77
N ALA A 243 -8.92 -33.17 26.58
CA ALA A 243 -8.26 -33.57 25.34
C ALA A 243 -7.01 -32.68 25.08
N LEU A 244 -7.14 -31.35 25.27
CA LEU A 244 -6.03 -30.41 25.12
C LEU A 244 -4.91 -30.69 26.13
N ALA A 245 -5.25 -30.89 27.42
CA ALA A 245 -4.28 -31.19 28.46
C ALA A 245 -3.57 -32.55 28.26
N ALA A 246 -4.29 -33.56 27.77
CA ALA A 246 -3.73 -34.85 27.42
C ALA A 246 -2.70 -34.71 26.28
N LYS A 247 -3.01 -33.91 25.27
CA LYS A 247 -2.11 -33.63 24.13
C LYS A 247 -0.86 -32.87 24.54
N GLU A 248 -1.01 -31.86 25.39
CA GLU A 248 0.13 -31.13 25.96
C GLU A 248 1.06 -32.06 26.74
N THR A 249 0.48 -32.99 27.53
CA THR A 249 1.24 -33.97 28.32
C THR A 249 1.99 -34.98 27.43
N GLU A 250 1.35 -35.43 26.34
CA GLU A 250 1.94 -36.36 25.36
C GLU A 250 3.18 -35.75 24.68
N VAL A 251 3.09 -34.48 24.32
CA VAL A 251 4.13 -33.77 23.55
C VAL A 251 5.23 -33.19 24.45
N GLY A 252 4.89 -32.84 25.68
CA GLY A 252 5.74 -32.11 26.62
C GLY A 252 5.65 -30.58 26.42
N SER A 253 5.62 -29.86 27.55
CA SER A 253 5.27 -28.42 27.57
C SER A 253 6.19 -27.52 26.72
N GLU A 254 7.50 -27.81 26.65
CA GLU A 254 8.44 -26.99 25.86
C GLU A 254 8.22 -27.15 24.35
N ILE A 255 8.01 -28.40 23.90
CA ILE A 255 7.77 -28.70 22.49
C ILE A 255 6.36 -28.20 22.13
N TRP A 256 5.39 -28.37 23.01
CA TRP A 256 4.01 -27.92 22.86
C TRP A 256 3.94 -26.43 22.53
N GLY A 257 4.59 -25.58 23.32
CA GLY A 257 4.61 -24.14 23.07
C GLY A 257 5.19 -23.74 21.69
N ARG A 258 6.22 -24.50 21.23
CA ARG A 258 6.78 -24.27 19.87
C ARG A 258 5.83 -24.70 18.76
N VAL A 259 5.16 -25.82 18.95
CA VAL A 259 4.19 -26.36 17.98
C VAL A 259 2.98 -25.44 17.86
N VAL A 260 2.37 -25.09 18.99
CA VAL A 260 1.22 -24.16 19.02
C VAL A 260 1.56 -22.85 18.31
N ARG A 261 2.71 -22.27 18.63
CA ARG A 261 3.19 -21.05 17.95
C ARG A 261 3.32 -21.24 16.45
N ALA A 262 3.93 -22.34 16.01
CA ALA A 262 4.13 -22.60 14.58
C ALA A 262 2.79 -22.82 13.85
N VAL A 263 1.84 -23.49 14.49
CA VAL A 263 0.49 -23.71 13.93
C VAL A 263 -0.25 -22.38 13.79
N ILE A 264 -0.34 -21.59 14.87
CA ILE A 264 -1.05 -20.29 14.85
C ILE A 264 -0.46 -19.37 13.80
N LEU A 265 0.87 -19.21 13.76
CA LEU A 265 1.53 -18.35 12.77
C LEU A 265 1.26 -18.83 11.34
N ARG A 266 1.29 -20.14 11.11
CA ARG A 266 1.01 -20.70 9.78
C ARG A 266 -0.42 -20.44 9.35
N SER A 267 -1.40 -20.64 10.24
CA SER A 267 -2.82 -20.38 9.96
C SER A 267 -3.05 -18.91 9.67
N ILE A 268 -2.52 -18.00 10.51
CA ILE A 268 -2.59 -16.56 10.27
C ILE A 268 -1.98 -16.20 8.91
N ASP A 269 -0.75 -16.65 8.62
CA ASP A 269 -0.04 -16.29 7.40
C ASP A 269 -0.76 -16.82 6.15
N GLN A 270 -1.28 -18.05 6.17
CA GLN A 270 -2.00 -18.64 5.05
C GLN A 270 -3.33 -17.92 4.80
N LEU A 271 -4.18 -17.83 5.81
CA LEU A 271 -5.49 -17.21 5.69
C LEU A 271 -5.41 -15.72 5.38
N TRP A 272 -4.36 -15.03 5.86
CA TRP A 272 -4.13 -13.63 5.52
C TRP A 272 -3.83 -13.44 4.02
N VAL A 273 -3.06 -14.34 3.40
CA VAL A 273 -2.79 -14.28 1.96
C VAL A 273 -4.07 -14.53 1.15
N GLU A 274 -4.91 -15.48 1.58
CA GLU A 274 -6.21 -15.77 0.96
C GLU A 274 -7.14 -14.54 1.07
N HIS A 275 -7.27 -13.97 2.26
CA HIS A 275 -8.06 -12.76 2.51
C HIS A 275 -7.59 -11.57 1.66
N LEU A 276 -6.27 -11.34 1.53
CA LEU A 276 -5.76 -10.26 0.67
C LEU A 276 -6.13 -10.47 -0.80
N THR A 277 -6.17 -11.73 -1.25
CA THR A 277 -6.59 -12.06 -2.63
C THR A 277 -8.07 -11.77 -2.84
N GLU A 278 -8.92 -12.18 -1.92
CA GLU A 278 -10.37 -11.91 -1.96
C GLU A 278 -10.69 -10.42 -1.93
N VAL A 279 -10.00 -9.65 -1.08
CA VAL A 279 -10.17 -8.20 -1.00
C VAL A 279 -9.68 -7.50 -2.29
N ASP A 280 -8.60 -7.99 -2.92
CA ASP A 280 -8.14 -7.44 -4.20
C ASP A 280 -9.15 -7.75 -5.34
N ASP A 281 -9.74 -8.93 -5.37
CA ASP A 281 -10.80 -9.28 -6.31
C ASP A 281 -12.07 -8.45 -6.07
N LEU A 282 -12.47 -8.25 -4.81
CA LEU A 282 -13.55 -7.34 -4.44
C LEU A 282 -13.26 -5.92 -4.95
N ARG A 283 -12.05 -5.41 -4.74
CA ARG A 283 -11.63 -4.08 -5.20
C ARG A 283 -11.74 -3.92 -6.71
N ARG A 284 -11.38 -4.95 -7.48
CA ARG A 284 -11.51 -4.94 -8.95
C ARG A 284 -12.96 -4.93 -9.40
N GLY A 285 -13.82 -5.66 -8.69
CA GLY A 285 -15.25 -5.77 -9.02
C GLY A 285 -16.12 -4.61 -8.54
N ILE A 286 -15.72 -3.91 -7.48
CA ILE A 286 -16.57 -2.94 -6.77
C ILE A 286 -16.99 -1.74 -7.64
N GLY A 287 -16.18 -1.38 -8.65
CA GLY A 287 -16.51 -0.30 -9.57
C GLY A 287 -17.82 -0.49 -10.31
N LEU A 288 -18.25 -1.74 -10.51
CA LEU A 288 -19.54 -2.08 -11.14
C LEU A 288 -20.76 -1.70 -10.28
N ARG A 289 -20.59 -1.58 -8.95
CA ARG A 289 -21.64 -1.13 -8.04
C ARG A 289 -22.08 0.32 -8.28
N GLY A 290 -21.19 1.14 -8.86
CA GLY A 290 -21.52 2.51 -9.28
C GLY A 290 -22.68 2.59 -10.27
N TYR A 291 -22.91 1.57 -11.08
CA TYR A 291 -24.09 1.48 -11.97
C TYR A 291 -25.41 1.30 -11.21
N ALA A 292 -25.36 0.76 -10.00
CA ALA A 292 -26.52 0.59 -9.11
C ALA A 292 -26.77 1.81 -8.20
N GLN A 293 -26.13 2.97 -8.49
CA GLN A 293 -26.22 4.20 -7.68
C GLN A 293 -25.71 4.06 -6.23
N GLU A 294 -24.96 3.01 -5.92
CA GLU A 294 -24.29 2.83 -4.63
C GLU A 294 -22.88 3.44 -4.70
N ASP A 295 -22.47 4.14 -3.62
CA ASP A 295 -21.09 4.65 -3.51
C ASP A 295 -20.13 3.45 -3.42
N PRO A 296 -19.20 3.30 -4.39
CA PRO A 296 -18.29 2.16 -4.43
C PRO A 296 -17.40 2.02 -3.20
N LEU A 297 -17.02 3.14 -2.55
CA LEU A 297 -16.21 3.11 -1.34
C LEU A 297 -16.99 2.58 -0.14
N ASN A 298 -18.25 2.98 0.00
CA ASN A 298 -19.11 2.49 1.09
C ASN A 298 -19.45 1.01 0.90
N ALA A 299 -19.73 0.59 -0.34
CA ALA A 299 -19.94 -0.82 -0.68
C ALA A 299 -18.69 -1.64 -0.35
N PHE A 300 -17.50 -1.17 -0.77
CA PHE A 300 -16.24 -1.82 -0.46
C PHE A 300 -15.99 -1.96 1.04
N LYS A 301 -16.19 -0.89 1.82
CA LYS A 301 -16.01 -0.94 3.28
C LYS A 301 -16.87 -2.01 3.93
N ARG A 302 -18.15 -2.09 3.52
CA ARG A 302 -19.10 -3.07 4.06
C ARG A 302 -18.70 -4.51 3.69
N GLU A 303 -18.43 -4.76 2.40
CA GLU A 303 -18.09 -6.10 1.92
C GLU A 303 -16.69 -6.54 2.45
N ALA A 304 -15.71 -5.65 2.49
CA ALA A 304 -14.41 -5.93 3.09
C ALA A 304 -14.47 -6.18 4.61
N PHE A 305 -15.42 -5.58 5.31
CA PHE A 305 -15.66 -5.88 6.73
C PHE A 305 -16.24 -7.30 6.89
N THR A 306 -17.19 -7.70 6.03
CA THR A 306 -17.75 -9.06 6.04
C THR A 306 -16.67 -10.11 5.77
N LEU A 307 -15.85 -9.91 4.74
CA LEU A 307 -14.71 -10.81 4.44
C LEU A 307 -13.71 -10.88 5.61
N TYR A 308 -13.48 -9.77 6.29
CA TYR A 308 -12.58 -9.75 7.45
C TYR A 308 -13.17 -10.51 8.66
N ASP A 309 -14.47 -10.42 8.88
CA ASP A 309 -15.16 -11.16 9.93
C ASP A 309 -15.15 -12.68 9.66
N GLU A 310 -15.35 -13.07 8.40
CA GLU A 310 -15.17 -14.46 7.93
C GLU A 310 -13.72 -14.94 8.15
N PHE A 311 -12.74 -14.15 7.75
CA PHE A 311 -11.31 -14.43 7.99
C PHE A 311 -11.00 -14.64 9.47
N GLN A 312 -11.50 -13.78 10.35
CA GLN A 312 -11.33 -13.92 11.81
C GLN A 312 -11.97 -15.20 12.35
N SER A 313 -13.10 -15.60 11.78
CA SER A 313 -13.80 -16.84 12.16
C SER A 313 -13.01 -18.07 11.69
N LEU A 314 -12.44 -18.03 10.49
CA LEU A 314 -11.60 -19.11 9.95
C LEU A 314 -10.31 -19.29 10.75
N ILE A 315 -9.64 -18.21 11.18
CA ILE A 315 -8.46 -18.31 12.03
C ILE A 315 -8.80 -19.10 13.31
N ARG A 316 -9.86 -18.70 14.00
CA ARG A 316 -10.31 -19.38 15.23
C ARG A 316 -10.61 -20.86 15.01
N SER A 317 -11.24 -21.20 13.88
CA SER A 317 -11.56 -22.58 13.51
C SER A 317 -10.31 -23.40 13.17
N GLU A 318 -9.34 -22.83 12.44
CA GLU A 318 -8.10 -23.53 12.06
C GLU A 318 -7.12 -23.72 13.20
N GLU A 319 -7.00 -22.74 14.10
CA GLU A 319 -6.08 -22.82 15.25
C GLU A 319 -6.31 -24.06 16.10
N HIS A 320 -7.57 -24.33 16.51
CA HIS A 320 -7.87 -25.49 17.36
C HIS A 320 -7.81 -26.82 16.61
N THR A 321 -8.33 -26.88 15.37
CA THR A 321 -8.36 -28.11 14.56
C THR A 321 -6.95 -28.60 14.27
N SER A 322 -6.06 -27.70 13.84
CA SER A 322 -4.69 -28.01 13.52
C SER A 322 -3.86 -28.39 14.76
N VAL A 323 -4.14 -27.78 15.93
CA VAL A 323 -3.47 -28.09 17.18
C VAL A 323 -3.86 -29.48 17.70
N LEU A 324 -5.15 -29.82 17.69
CA LEU A 324 -5.62 -31.15 18.18
C LEU A 324 -5.31 -32.28 17.21
N GLN A 325 -5.33 -32.01 15.88
CA GLN A 325 -5.09 -33.01 14.85
C GLN A 325 -3.61 -33.18 14.49
N SER A 326 -2.70 -32.33 15.01
CA SER A 326 -1.27 -32.45 14.74
C SER A 326 -0.76 -33.85 15.12
N ARG A 327 -0.52 -34.68 14.08
CA ARG A 327 0.16 -35.97 14.24
C ARG A 327 1.66 -35.70 14.26
N PHE A 328 2.28 -35.91 15.39
CA PHE A 328 3.72 -35.96 15.51
C PHE A 328 4.20 -37.33 15.02
N GLY A 329 4.60 -37.39 13.73
CA GLY A 329 5.29 -38.52 13.15
C GLY A 329 6.76 -38.20 13.01
#